data_daea4a045394e05b732615e2ac93de5a
#
_entry.id   daea4a045394e05b732615e2ac93de5a
#
_cell.length_a   1.000
_cell.length_b   1.000
_cell.length_c   1.000
_cell.angle_alpha   90.00
_cell.angle_beta   90.00
_cell.angle_gamma   90.00
#
_symmetry.space_group_name_H-M   'P 1'
#
loop_
_entity.id
_entity.type
_entity.pdbx_description
1 polymer ?
#
loop_
_entity_poly.entity_id
_entity_poly.type
_entity_poly.pdbx_seq_one_letter_code
_entity_poly.pdbx_strand_id
1 'polypeptide(L)'
;MRNFLVPKSEIQNYQRKTMDYAKCGLFLKRLMIRRIFALCTLMAFNQLTNAQDWANLNYYRDANTLLENPLENEDRVVFMGNSITEFWKNVHPDFFIGKTYVNRGIGGQTTSQMLLRFRADVVNLHPKVVVFLGGTNDIAGNTGNVSLDMIEDNIFSMIELAKSNEISVVLCSVLPVFDYPWSPGKEPAEKIIALNEALRFYAETHDVTFVDFHSSMKDERNGLRIELGEDGVHPNVAGYLVMEPLIEAAIATELQKIKNKQN
;
A
#
# COMPACT_ATOMS: atom_id res chain seq x y z
N MET A 1 -84.19 -23.24 21.74
CA MET A 1 -82.76 -22.97 21.54
C MET A 1 -81.99 -24.23 21.87
N ARG A 2 -81.35 -24.88 20.88
CA ARG A 2 -80.50 -26.06 21.12
C ARG A 2 -79.08 -25.58 21.42
N ASN A 3 -78.67 -25.75 22.68
CA ASN A 3 -77.30 -25.53 23.08
C ASN A 3 -76.42 -26.62 22.47
N PHE A 4 -75.58 -26.29 21.42
CA PHE A 4 -74.51 -27.16 20.92
C PHE A 4 -73.35 -27.08 21.89
N LEU A 5 -73.27 -28.05 22.81
CA LEU A 5 -72.09 -28.23 23.65
C LEU A 5 -71.03 -28.95 22.81
N VAL A 6 -69.89 -28.27 22.50
CA VAL A 6 -68.74 -28.91 21.85
C VAL A 6 -68.17 -29.97 22.80
N PRO A 7 -67.93 -31.20 22.33
CA PRO A 7 -67.39 -32.27 23.16
C PRO A 7 -65.99 -31.91 23.74
N LYS A 8 -65.78 -32.17 25.02
CA LYS A 8 -64.53 -31.91 25.73
C LYS A 8 -63.27 -32.52 24.98
N SER A 9 -63.48 -33.65 24.31
CA SER A 9 -62.49 -34.31 23.50
C SER A 9 -61.97 -33.48 22.28
N GLU A 10 -62.88 -32.72 21.66
CA GLU A 10 -62.53 -31.84 20.56
C GLU A 10 -61.71 -30.62 21.02
N ILE A 11 -62.09 -30.05 22.17
CA ILE A 11 -61.38 -28.94 22.79
C ILE A 11 -59.94 -29.35 23.17
N GLN A 12 -59.77 -30.55 23.73
CA GLN A 12 -58.48 -31.09 24.09
C GLN A 12 -57.62 -31.40 22.86
N ASN A 13 -58.19 -31.90 21.78
CA ASN A 13 -57.49 -32.13 20.52
C ASN A 13 -57.02 -30.82 19.84
N TYR A 14 -57.86 -29.79 19.90
CA TYR A 14 -57.51 -28.47 19.39
C TYR A 14 -56.35 -27.83 20.18
N GLN A 15 -56.42 -27.91 21.51
CA GLN A 15 -55.33 -27.41 22.39
C GLN A 15 -54.02 -28.17 22.20
N ARG A 16 -54.08 -29.49 21.96
CA ARG A 16 -52.86 -30.28 21.68
C ARG A 16 -52.24 -29.92 20.35
N LYS A 17 -53.02 -29.74 19.28
CA LYS A 17 -52.53 -29.29 17.97
C LYS A 17 -51.89 -27.89 18.02
N THR A 18 -52.53 -26.95 18.74
CA THR A 18 -51.96 -25.59 18.87
C THR A 18 -50.64 -25.56 19.66
N MET A 19 -50.51 -26.44 20.70
CA MET A 19 -49.25 -26.58 21.43
C MET A 19 -48.15 -27.19 20.58
N ASP A 20 -48.47 -28.14 19.71
CA ASP A 20 -47.50 -28.78 18.81
C ASP A 20 -47.02 -27.82 17.70
N TYR A 21 -47.91 -26.98 17.15
CA TYR A 21 -47.54 -25.91 16.24
C TYR A 21 -46.66 -24.86 16.89
N ALA A 22 -46.93 -24.48 18.14
CA ALA A 22 -46.09 -23.54 18.88
C ALA A 22 -44.69 -24.10 19.16
N LYS A 23 -44.57 -25.38 19.52
CA LYS A 23 -43.28 -26.07 19.72
C LYS A 23 -42.50 -26.19 18.42
N CYS A 24 -43.17 -26.51 17.30
CA CYS A 24 -42.56 -26.57 15.98
C CYS A 24 -42.04 -25.20 15.53
N GLY A 25 -42.83 -24.14 15.74
CA GLY A 25 -42.40 -22.76 15.43
C GLY A 25 -41.20 -22.31 16.26
N LEU A 26 -41.15 -22.70 17.56
CA LEU A 26 -40.02 -22.39 18.43
C LEU A 26 -38.74 -23.15 18.02
N PHE A 27 -38.90 -24.40 17.62
CA PHE A 27 -37.81 -25.23 17.11
C PHE A 27 -37.23 -24.66 15.82
N LEU A 28 -38.07 -24.28 14.86
CA LEU A 28 -37.64 -23.66 13.60
C LEU A 28 -36.93 -22.32 13.82
N LYS A 29 -37.44 -21.47 14.72
CA LYS A 29 -36.75 -20.22 15.11
C LYS A 29 -35.38 -20.48 15.71
N ARG A 30 -35.24 -21.47 16.61
CA ARG A 30 -33.94 -21.83 17.19
C ARG A 30 -32.96 -22.37 16.15
N LEU A 31 -33.41 -23.15 15.18
CA LEU A 31 -32.59 -23.67 14.08
C LEU A 31 -32.12 -22.54 13.15
N MET A 32 -32.99 -21.59 12.85
CA MET A 32 -32.68 -20.43 12.04
C MET A 32 -31.64 -19.52 12.71
N ILE A 33 -31.80 -19.24 14.02
CA ILE A 33 -30.83 -18.47 14.79
C ILE A 33 -29.46 -19.16 14.83
N ARG A 34 -29.41 -20.48 15.01
CA ARG A 34 -28.15 -21.24 14.98
C ARG A 34 -27.45 -21.18 13.61
N ARG A 35 -28.22 -21.24 12.52
CA ARG A 35 -27.69 -21.12 11.15
C ARG A 35 -27.15 -19.73 10.87
N ILE A 36 -27.86 -18.68 11.30
CA ILE A 36 -27.39 -17.30 11.17
C ILE A 36 -26.11 -17.10 11.98
N PHE A 37 -26.04 -17.61 13.21
CA PHE A 37 -24.86 -17.50 14.05
C PHE A 37 -23.67 -18.23 13.45
N ALA A 38 -23.86 -19.45 12.90
CA ALA A 38 -22.83 -20.19 12.19
C ALA A 38 -22.35 -19.47 10.92
N LEU A 39 -23.26 -18.81 10.19
CA LEU A 39 -22.90 -18.02 8.99
C LEU A 39 -22.09 -16.77 9.36
N CYS A 40 -22.51 -16.07 10.42
CA CYS A 40 -21.79 -14.90 10.93
C CYS A 40 -20.39 -15.24 11.45
N THR A 41 -20.24 -16.37 12.15
CA THR A 41 -18.93 -16.87 12.59
C THR A 41 -18.05 -17.25 11.42
N LEU A 42 -18.60 -17.89 10.38
CA LEU A 42 -17.84 -18.23 9.17
C LEU A 42 -17.37 -16.99 8.40
N MET A 43 -18.23 -15.96 8.30
CA MET A 43 -17.87 -14.68 7.68
C MET A 43 -16.81 -13.91 8.48
N ALA A 44 -16.91 -13.91 9.81
CA ALA A 44 -15.92 -13.30 10.70
C ALA A 44 -14.56 -14.01 10.60
N PHE A 45 -14.55 -15.34 10.46
CA PHE A 45 -13.31 -16.12 10.30
C PHE A 45 -12.59 -15.83 8.96
N ASN A 46 -13.35 -15.63 7.87
CA ASN A 46 -12.78 -15.25 6.57
C ASN A 46 -12.20 -13.83 6.57
N GLN A 47 -12.74 -12.92 7.38
CA GLN A 47 -12.19 -11.57 7.52
C GLN A 47 -10.88 -11.56 8.34
N LEU A 48 -10.75 -12.43 9.33
CA LEU A 48 -9.55 -12.56 10.16
C LEU A 48 -8.34 -13.09 9.37
N THR A 49 -8.55 -13.96 8.37
CA THR A 49 -7.45 -14.49 7.55
C THR A 49 -6.91 -13.45 6.55
N ASN A 50 -7.75 -12.53 6.04
CA ASN A 50 -7.31 -11.43 5.17
C ASN A 50 -6.66 -10.27 5.94
N ALA A 51 -6.94 -10.14 7.25
CA ALA A 51 -6.34 -9.10 8.09
C ALA A 51 -4.88 -9.39 8.47
N GLN A 52 -4.41 -10.64 8.33
CA GLN A 52 -3.06 -11.04 8.76
C GLN A 52 -1.93 -10.57 7.84
N ASP A 53 -2.20 -10.28 6.57
CA ASP A 53 -1.20 -9.79 5.61
C ASP A 53 -1.63 -8.47 4.96
N TRP A 54 -2.13 -7.54 5.76
CA TRP A 54 -2.60 -6.24 5.29
C TRP A 54 -1.50 -5.43 4.56
N ALA A 55 -0.24 -5.62 4.94
CA ALA A 55 0.91 -4.99 4.32
C ALA A 55 1.51 -5.79 3.16
N ASN A 56 0.92 -6.93 2.77
CA ASN A 56 1.44 -7.83 1.74
C ASN A 56 2.89 -8.30 2.03
N LEU A 57 3.17 -8.69 3.27
CA LEU A 57 4.48 -9.18 3.70
C LEU A 57 4.93 -10.45 2.96
N ASN A 58 3.96 -11.18 2.42
CA ASN A 58 4.23 -12.40 1.65
C ASN A 58 4.57 -12.12 0.17
N TYR A 59 4.30 -10.91 -0.34
CA TYR A 59 4.41 -10.60 -1.77
C TYR A 59 5.82 -10.84 -2.33
N TYR A 60 6.83 -10.39 -1.62
CA TYR A 60 8.23 -10.56 -2.02
C TYR A 60 8.98 -11.65 -1.22
N ARG A 61 8.31 -12.41 -0.35
CA ARG A 61 8.96 -13.39 0.54
C ARG A 61 9.87 -14.36 -0.22
N ASP A 62 9.35 -15.00 -1.26
CA ASP A 62 10.12 -15.99 -2.03
C ASP A 62 11.25 -15.32 -2.82
N ALA A 63 10.98 -14.17 -3.43
CA ALA A 63 12.00 -13.38 -4.13
C ALA A 63 13.11 -12.89 -3.18
N ASN A 64 12.76 -12.50 -1.95
CA ASN A 64 13.73 -12.11 -0.93
C ASN A 64 14.57 -13.30 -0.46
N THR A 65 13.96 -14.48 -0.33
CA THR A 65 14.67 -15.70 0.07
C THR A 65 15.66 -16.18 -1.00
N LEU A 66 15.33 -15.98 -2.28
CA LEU A 66 16.18 -16.35 -3.41
C LEU A 66 17.26 -15.31 -3.70
N LEU A 67 17.16 -14.10 -3.15
CA LEU A 67 18.14 -13.06 -3.33
C LEU A 67 19.35 -13.34 -2.41
N GLU A 68 20.48 -13.68 -3.00
CA GLU A 68 21.72 -13.88 -2.26
C GLU A 68 22.18 -12.62 -1.55
N ASN A 69 22.97 -12.76 -0.48
CA ASN A 69 23.59 -11.62 0.18
C ASN A 69 24.47 -10.86 -0.84
N PRO A 70 24.52 -9.52 -0.76
CA PRO A 70 25.35 -8.75 -1.69
C PRO A 70 26.82 -9.14 -1.54
N LEU A 71 27.52 -9.19 -2.67
CA LEU A 71 28.96 -9.30 -2.65
C LEU A 71 29.58 -8.04 -2.04
N GLU A 72 30.78 -8.13 -1.49
CA GLU A 72 31.47 -6.99 -0.84
C GLU A 72 31.51 -5.73 -1.70
N ASN A 73 31.70 -5.89 -3.02
CA ASN A 73 31.76 -4.78 -3.98
C ASN A 73 30.44 -4.53 -4.72
N GLU A 74 29.35 -5.18 -4.32
CA GLU A 74 28.06 -4.98 -4.96
C GLU A 74 27.41 -3.66 -4.50
N ASP A 75 27.07 -2.82 -5.47
CA ASP A 75 26.35 -1.56 -5.23
C ASP A 75 24.82 -1.81 -5.31
N ARG A 76 24.29 -2.70 -4.44
CA ARG A 76 22.86 -3.01 -4.42
C ARG A 76 22.02 -1.79 -4.10
N VAL A 77 21.00 -1.54 -4.93
CA VAL A 77 20.01 -0.48 -4.74
C VAL A 77 18.61 -1.10 -4.68
N VAL A 78 17.83 -0.79 -3.65
CA VAL A 78 16.45 -1.23 -3.53
C VAL A 78 15.52 -0.07 -3.86
N PHE A 79 14.58 -0.30 -4.78
CA PHE A 79 13.51 0.64 -5.13
C PHE A 79 12.26 0.27 -4.33
N MET A 80 11.94 1.03 -3.31
CA MET A 80 10.79 0.86 -2.44
C MET A 80 9.68 1.83 -2.81
N GLY A 81 8.46 1.33 -3.03
CA GLY A 81 7.34 2.18 -3.41
C GLY A 81 6.03 1.44 -3.70
N ASN A 82 5.17 2.11 -4.44
CA ASN A 82 3.84 1.64 -4.85
C ASN A 82 3.80 1.13 -6.30
N SER A 83 2.64 1.25 -6.99
CA SER A 83 2.46 0.88 -8.39
C SER A 83 3.43 1.59 -9.34
N ILE A 84 3.77 2.85 -9.09
CA ILE A 84 4.70 3.59 -9.93
C ILE A 84 6.08 2.91 -9.89
N THR A 85 6.52 2.43 -8.75
CA THR A 85 7.76 1.66 -8.62
C THR A 85 7.60 0.25 -9.19
N GLU A 86 6.51 -0.44 -8.89
CA GLU A 86 6.25 -1.81 -9.37
C GLU A 86 6.25 -1.88 -10.90
N PHE A 87 5.49 -0.97 -11.55
CA PHE A 87 5.30 -0.96 -12.99
C PHE A 87 6.54 -0.53 -13.77
N TRP A 88 7.46 0.20 -13.16
CA TRP A 88 8.70 0.65 -13.82
C TRP A 88 9.42 -0.51 -14.49
N LYS A 89 9.61 -1.61 -13.77
CA LYS A 89 10.27 -2.81 -14.31
C LYS A 89 9.50 -3.46 -15.47
N ASN A 90 8.17 -3.30 -15.51
CA ASN A 90 7.33 -3.88 -16.55
C ASN A 90 7.21 -2.97 -17.79
N VAL A 91 7.16 -1.65 -17.57
CA VAL A 91 6.99 -0.64 -18.62
C VAL A 91 8.32 -0.32 -19.31
N HIS A 92 9.42 -0.23 -18.54
CA HIS A 92 10.76 0.01 -19.07
C HIS A 92 11.80 -0.90 -18.38
N PRO A 93 11.82 -2.21 -18.71
CA PRO A 93 12.69 -3.19 -18.07
C PRO A 93 14.18 -2.93 -18.27
N ASP A 94 14.56 -2.28 -19.37
CA ASP A 94 15.96 -1.98 -19.72
C ASP A 94 16.66 -1.16 -18.64
N PHE A 95 15.93 -0.34 -17.90
CA PHE A 95 16.46 0.42 -16.77
C PHE A 95 17.05 -0.47 -15.67
N PHE A 96 16.54 -1.68 -15.49
CA PHE A 96 16.99 -2.64 -14.46
C PHE A 96 17.99 -3.68 -14.96
N ILE A 97 18.08 -3.88 -16.29
CA ILE A 97 18.95 -4.92 -16.89
C ILE A 97 20.43 -4.59 -16.67
N GLY A 98 21.18 -5.57 -16.16
CA GLY A 98 22.63 -5.45 -15.92
C GLY A 98 23.01 -4.59 -14.72
N LYS A 99 22.04 -4.15 -13.91
CA LYS A 99 22.27 -3.40 -12.68
C LYS A 99 21.89 -4.22 -11.45
N THR A 100 22.47 -3.88 -10.31
CA THR A 100 22.13 -4.49 -9.00
C THR A 100 20.91 -3.81 -8.37
N TYR A 101 19.90 -3.50 -9.19
CA TYR A 101 18.69 -2.82 -8.80
C TYR A 101 17.58 -3.83 -8.47
N VAL A 102 17.03 -3.73 -7.29
CA VAL A 102 15.99 -4.63 -6.77
C VAL A 102 14.68 -3.84 -6.62
N ASN A 103 13.69 -4.16 -7.45
CA ASN A 103 12.38 -3.53 -7.37
C ASN A 103 11.53 -4.17 -6.25
N ARG A 104 11.02 -3.34 -5.34
CA ARG A 104 10.13 -3.70 -4.23
C ARG A 104 8.90 -2.78 -4.18
N GLY A 105 8.39 -2.40 -5.34
CA GLY A 105 7.10 -1.72 -5.51
C GLY A 105 5.94 -2.68 -5.33
N ILE A 106 4.83 -2.24 -4.72
CA ILE A 106 3.57 -2.97 -4.65
C ILE A 106 2.42 -2.01 -4.93
N GLY A 107 1.61 -2.34 -5.95
CA GLY A 107 0.49 -1.51 -6.39
C GLY A 107 -0.51 -1.21 -5.28
N GLY A 108 -1.01 0.03 -5.27
CA GLY A 108 -2.03 0.48 -4.34
C GLY A 108 -1.57 0.74 -2.91
N GLN A 109 -0.32 0.40 -2.54
CA GLN A 109 0.16 0.54 -1.17
C GLN A 109 0.32 1.99 -0.71
N THR A 110 -0.04 2.21 0.56
CA THR A 110 0.18 3.43 1.34
C THR A 110 1.48 3.36 2.13
N THR A 111 1.94 4.49 2.63
CA THR A 111 3.18 4.60 3.41
C THR A 111 3.18 3.74 4.67
N SER A 112 2.02 3.60 5.34
CA SER A 112 1.87 2.73 6.51
C SER A 112 2.09 1.25 6.18
N GLN A 113 1.62 0.77 5.03
CA GLN A 113 1.88 -0.59 4.56
C GLN A 113 3.35 -0.79 4.18
N MET A 114 3.96 0.22 3.53
CA MET A 114 5.38 0.21 3.18
C MET A 114 6.27 0.15 4.43
N LEU A 115 5.94 0.92 5.48
CA LEU A 115 6.68 0.91 6.75
C LEU A 115 6.68 -0.48 7.39
N LEU A 116 5.55 -1.19 7.39
CA LEU A 116 5.46 -2.53 7.97
C LEU A 116 6.35 -3.56 7.26
N ARG A 117 6.52 -3.45 5.93
CA ARG A 117 7.35 -4.37 5.15
C ARG A 117 8.79 -3.87 4.90
N PHE A 118 9.12 -2.65 5.35
CA PHE A 118 10.40 -2.01 5.07
C PHE A 118 11.59 -2.84 5.54
N ARG A 119 11.50 -3.46 6.71
CA ARG A 119 12.57 -4.33 7.19
C ARG A 119 12.76 -5.57 6.31
N ALA A 120 11.69 -6.24 5.92
CA ALA A 120 11.75 -7.45 5.11
C ALA A 120 12.23 -7.18 3.67
N ASP A 121 11.74 -6.09 3.07
CA ASP A 121 11.91 -5.80 1.65
C ASP A 121 13.04 -4.80 1.35
N VAL A 122 13.63 -4.19 2.38
CA VAL A 122 14.75 -3.25 2.24
C VAL A 122 15.90 -3.65 3.15
N VAL A 123 15.72 -3.53 4.48
CA VAL A 123 16.84 -3.68 5.44
C VAL A 123 17.50 -5.04 5.34
N ASN A 124 16.71 -6.12 5.32
CA ASN A 124 17.22 -7.50 5.25
C ASN A 124 17.84 -7.87 3.90
N LEU A 125 17.72 -7.01 2.89
CA LEU A 125 18.37 -7.20 1.59
C LEU A 125 19.77 -6.56 1.53
N HIS A 126 20.16 -5.86 2.60
CA HIS A 126 21.46 -5.21 2.75
C HIS A 126 21.87 -4.30 1.57
N PRO A 127 21.01 -3.40 1.09
CA PRO A 127 21.38 -2.49 0.02
C PRO A 127 22.32 -1.40 0.53
N LYS A 128 23.14 -0.83 -0.36
CA LYS A 128 23.88 0.41 -0.09
C LYS A 128 22.97 1.63 -0.14
N VAL A 129 21.98 1.60 -1.02
CA VAL A 129 21.05 2.72 -1.24
C VAL A 129 19.61 2.19 -1.32
N VAL A 130 18.68 2.89 -0.71
CA VAL A 130 17.25 2.73 -0.97
C VAL A 130 16.71 3.97 -1.67
N VAL A 131 15.99 3.76 -2.77
CA VAL A 131 15.18 4.77 -3.46
C VAL A 131 13.77 4.63 -2.95
N PHE A 132 13.21 5.70 -2.38
CA PHE A 132 11.85 5.70 -1.84
C PHE A 132 10.93 6.62 -2.64
N LEU A 133 9.81 6.07 -3.12
CA LEU A 133 8.75 6.79 -3.83
C LEU A 133 7.39 6.34 -3.33
N GLY A 134 6.70 7.17 -2.54
CA GLY A 134 5.40 6.84 -1.95
C GLY A 134 4.64 8.06 -1.46
N GLY A 135 3.36 7.87 -1.07
CA GLY A 135 2.49 8.92 -0.52
C GLY A 135 1.24 9.23 -1.36
N THR A 136 1.25 8.96 -2.66
CA THR A 136 0.09 9.25 -3.53
C THR A 136 -1.16 8.45 -3.14
N ASN A 137 -1.01 7.17 -2.79
CA ASN A 137 -2.13 6.31 -2.39
C ASN A 137 -2.71 6.67 -1.01
N ASP A 138 -1.91 7.27 -0.15
CA ASP A 138 -2.34 7.83 1.13
C ASP A 138 -3.28 9.00 0.89
N ILE A 139 -2.88 9.94 0.01
CA ILE A 139 -3.70 11.10 -0.41
C ILE A 139 -4.98 10.64 -1.11
N ALA A 140 -4.91 9.58 -1.93
CA ALA A 140 -6.07 8.95 -2.56
C ALA A 140 -7.02 8.29 -1.55
N GLY A 141 -6.55 7.97 -0.34
CA GLY A 141 -7.32 7.35 0.73
C GLY A 141 -7.48 5.84 0.58
N ASN A 142 -6.53 5.14 -0.05
CA ASN A 142 -6.61 3.70 -0.33
C ASN A 142 -6.77 2.85 0.94
N THR A 143 -6.26 3.29 2.08
CA THR A 143 -6.41 2.61 3.38
C THR A 143 -7.21 3.44 4.39
N GLY A 144 -7.98 4.42 3.91
CA GLY A 144 -8.73 5.38 4.72
C GLY A 144 -8.10 6.77 4.69
N ASN A 145 -8.77 7.72 5.33
CA ASN A 145 -8.28 9.10 5.36
C ASN A 145 -7.13 9.23 6.38
N VAL A 146 -6.02 9.79 5.91
CA VAL A 146 -4.84 10.11 6.74
C VAL A 146 -4.47 11.58 6.56
N SER A 147 -3.85 12.21 7.55
CA SER A 147 -3.28 13.56 7.44
C SER A 147 -1.94 13.53 6.71
N LEU A 148 -1.47 14.68 6.21
CA LEU A 148 -0.13 14.78 5.65
C LEU A 148 0.94 14.43 6.68
N ASP A 149 0.78 14.92 7.94
CA ASP A 149 1.70 14.61 9.03
C ASP A 149 1.87 13.09 9.23
N MET A 150 0.78 12.30 9.14
CA MET A 150 0.87 10.84 9.25
C MET A 150 1.63 10.20 8.07
N ILE A 151 1.53 10.77 6.88
CA ILE A 151 2.29 10.33 5.71
C ILE A 151 3.77 10.64 5.92
N GLU A 152 4.08 11.86 6.36
CA GLU A 152 5.43 12.32 6.69
C GLU A 152 6.07 11.45 7.77
N ASP A 153 5.38 11.19 8.89
CA ASP A 153 5.85 10.35 9.99
C ASP A 153 6.22 8.94 9.52
N ASN A 154 5.42 8.33 8.65
CA ASN A 154 5.72 7.02 8.08
C ASN A 154 6.99 7.07 7.21
N ILE A 155 7.12 8.09 6.35
CA ILE A 155 8.27 8.25 5.47
C ILE A 155 9.54 8.53 6.29
N PHE A 156 9.47 9.45 7.26
CA PHE A 156 10.60 9.79 8.12
C PHE A 156 11.05 8.58 8.96
N SER A 157 10.11 7.80 9.48
CA SER A 157 10.42 6.53 10.17
C SER A 157 11.17 5.54 9.28
N MET A 158 10.79 5.42 8.00
CA MET A 158 11.52 4.56 7.05
C MET A 158 12.93 5.08 6.77
N ILE A 159 13.11 6.41 6.66
CA ILE A 159 14.41 7.04 6.47
C ILE A 159 15.30 6.82 7.69
N GLU A 160 14.79 7.02 8.89
CA GLU A 160 15.51 6.77 10.15
C GLU A 160 15.90 5.29 10.28
N LEU A 161 14.99 4.39 9.92
CA LEU A 161 15.26 2.95 9.92
C LEU A 161 16.35 2.58 8.90
N ALA A 162 16.35 3.17 7.71
CA ALA A 162 17.41 2.97 6.72
C ALA A 162 18.76 3.46 7.26
N LYS A 163 18.82 4.69 7.75
CA LYS A 163 20.04 5.31 8.28
C LYS A 163 20.61 4.55 9.48
N SER A 164 19.75 4.04 10.39
CA SER A 164 20.17 3.23 11.52
C SER A 164 20.74 1.85 11.14
N ASN A 165 20.53 1.44 9.87
CA ASN A 165 21.10 0.23 9.28
C ASN A 165 22.16 0.55 8.19
N GLU A 166 22.75 1.74 8.23
CA GLU A 166 23.82 2.19 7.32
C GLU A 166 23.43 2.22 5.83
N ILE A 167 22.13 2.35 5.55
CA ILE A 167 21.59 2.42 4.18
C ILE A 167 21.39 3.90 3.83
N SER A 168 22.05 4.36 2.75
CA SER A 168 21.80 5.70 2.21
C SER A 168 20.40 5.78 1.58
N VAL A 169 19.78 6.96 1.68
CA VAL A 169 18.42 7.17 1.18
C VAL A 169 18.41 8.19 0.05
N VAL A 170 17.75 7.83 -1.05
CA VAL A 170 17.31 8.74 -2.09
C VAL A 170 15.80 8.88 -1.95
N LEU A 171 15.35 10.03 -1.47
CA LEU A 171 13.94 10.36 -1.28
C LEU A 171 13.41 11.05 -2.53
N CYS A 172 12.35 10.50 -3.14
CA CYS A 172 11.73 11.08 -4.32
C CYS A 172 10.48 11.88 -3.95
N SER A 173 10.24 12.98 -4.65
CA SER A 173 8.97 13.68 -4.59
C SER A 173 7.83 12.77 -5.07
N VAL A 174 6.65 12.91 -4.49
CA VAL A 174 5.41 12.33 -5.04
C VAL A 174 5.17 12.96 -6.42
N LEU A 175 4.81 12.14 -7.41
CA LEU A 175 4.53 12.60 -8.75
C LEU A 175 3.30 13.51 -8.79
N PRO A 176 3.21 14.43 -9.77
CA PRO A 176 2.06 15.30 -9.89
C PRO A 176 0.81 14.50 -10.26
N VAL A 177 -0.32 14.78 -9.60
CA VAL A 177 -1.64 14.22 -9.90
C VAL A 177 -2.68 15.30 -9.73
N PHE A 178 -3.51 15.52 -10.76
CA PHE A 178 -4.61 16.48 -10.70
C PHE A 178 -5.86 15.90 -10.04
N ASP A 179 -6.20 14.65 -10.36
CA ASP A 179 -7.27 13.88 -9.71
C ASP A 179 -7.01 12.38 -9.89
N TYR A 180 -7.60 11.56 -9.02
CA TYR A 180 -7.43 10.10 -9.09
C TYR A 180 -8.61 9.45 -9.82
N PRO A 181 -8.38 8.68 -10.92
CA PRO A 181 -9.46 8.00 -11.64
C PRO A 181 -10.31 7.07 -10.76
N TRP A 182 -9.69 6.43 -9.76
CA TRP A 182 -10.39 5.50 -8.84
C TRP A 182 -10.93 6.17 -7.57
N SER A 183 -10.57 7.41 -7.28
CA SER A 183 -10.97 8.15 -6.08
C SER A 183 -11.12 9.65 -6.38
N PRO A 184 -12.08 10.02 -7.26
CA PRO A 184 -12.20 11.39 -7.75
C PRO A 184 -12.61 12.37 -6.65
N GLY A 185 -12.24 13.65 -6.85
CA GLY A 185 -12.60 14.75 -5.94
C GLY A 185 -11.75 14.81 -4.67
N LYS A 186 -10.59 14.17 -4.65
CA LYS A 186 -9.64 14.24 -3.53
C LYS A 186 -8.79 15.52 -3.55
N GLU A 187 -8.79 16.25 -4.66
CA GLU A 187 -7.99 17.47 -4.84
C GLU A 187 -6.51 17.26 -4.46
N PRO A 188 -5.82 16.29 -5.10
CA PRO A 188 -4.49 15.88 -4.66
C PRO A 188 -3.40 16.90 -4.96
N ALA A 189 -3.55 17.73 -5.97
CA ALA A 189 -2.49 18.61 -6.47
C ALA A 189 -1.84 19.47 -5.37
N GLU A 190 -2.65 20.20 -4.60
CA GLU A 190 -2.14 21.03 -3.51
C GLU A 190 -1.58 20.22 -2.34
N LYS A 191 -2.18 19.05 -2.05
CA LYS A 191 -1.69 18.14 -1.00
C LYS A 191 -0.33 17.55 -1.37
N ILE A 192 -0.14 17.19 -2.64
CA ILE A 192 1.14 16.68 -3.15
C ILE A 192 2.22 17.77 -3.07
N ILE A 193 1.89 19.00 -3.42
CA ILE A 193 2.82 20.14 -3.32
C ILE A 193 3.25 20.31 -1.85
N ALA A 194 2.29 20.39 -0.93
CA ALA A 194 2.59 20.55 0.50
C ALA A 194 3.44 19.39 1.05
N LEU A 195 3.08 18.14 0.72
CA LEU A 195 3.87 16.98 1.12
C LEU A 195 5.29 17.04 0.53
N ASN A 196 5.44 17.38 -0.74
CA ASN A 196 6.76 17.46 -1.38
C ASN A 196 7.64 18.57 -0.78
N GLU A 197 7.05 19.68 -0.34
CA GLU A 197 7.76 20.74 0.39
C GLU A 197 8.28 20.22 1.74
N ALA A 198 7.45 19.51 2.50
CA ALA A 198 7.85 18.92 3.78
C ALA A 198 8.95 17.85 3.58
N LEU A 199 8.81 16.97 2.59
CA LEU A 199 9.80 15.95 2.26
C LEU A 199 11.14 16.56 1.84
N ARG A 200 11.12 17.62 1.04
CA ARG A 200 12.33 18.37 0.64
C ARG A 200 13.02 18.99 1.86
N PHE A 201 12.25 19.68 2.70
CA PHE A 201 12.77 20.32 3.91
C PHE A 201 13.40 19.29 4.86
N TYR A 202 12.74 18.15 5.06
CA TYR A 202 13.30 17.07 5.86
C TYR A 202 14.61 16.55 5.26
N ALA A 203 14.64 16.32 3.95
CA ALA A 203 15.82 15.82 3.27
C ALA A 203 17.02 16.77 3.43
N GLU A 204 16.80 18.08 3.25
CA GLU A 204 17.83 19.11 3.40
C GLU A 204 18.40 19.20 4.82
N THR A 205 17.54 19.03 5.83
CA THR A 205 17.93 19.15 7.24
C THR A 205 18.54 17.87 7.82
N HIS A 206 18.36 16.72 7.14
CA HIS A 206 18.79 15.40 7.64
C HIS A 206 19.85 14.71 6.76
N ASP A 207 20.51 15.42 5.85
CA ASP A 207 21.49 14.85 4.91
C ASP A 207 20.92 13.63 4.16
N VAL A 208 19.80 13.85 3.45
CA VAL A 208 19.13 12.89 2.58
C VAL A 208 19.09 13.47 1.17
N THR A 209 19.46 12.70 0.15
CA THR A 209 19.37 13.15 -1.23
C THR A 209 17.92 13.18 -1.68
N PHE A 210 17.43 14.34 -2.13
CA PHE A 210 16.08 14.53 -2.65
C PHE A 210 16.04 14.60 -4.16
N VAL A 211 15.13 13.89 -4.81
CA VAL A 211 14.90 13.91 -6.26
C VAL A 211 13.54 14.50 -6.58
N ASP A 212 13.52 15.59 -7.32
CA ASP A 212 12.30 16.30 -7.71
C ASP A 212 11.76 15.81 -9.07
N PHE A 213 10.99 14.75 -9.06
CA PHE A 213 10.22 14.30 -10.21
C PHE A 213 9.04 15.22 -10.50
N HIS A 214 8.39 15.75 -9.46
CA HIS A 214 7.18 16.56 -9.58
C HIS A 214 7.36 17.74 -10.54
N SER A 215 8.37 18.56 -10.30
CA SER A 215 8.64 19.75 -11.12
C SER A 215 8.97 19.40 -12.57
N SER A 216 9.60 18.25 -12.81
CA SER A 216 9.99 17.78 -14.15
C SER A 216 8.84 17.18 -14.96
N MET A 217 7.73 16.78 -14.29
CA MET A 217 6.67 15.98 -14.90
C MET A 217 5.29 16.67 -14.89
N LYS A 218 5.12 17.78 -14.15
CA LYS A 218 3.82 18.45 -14.00
C LYS A 218 3.38 19.25 -15.21
N ASP A 219 2.08 19.33 -15.40
CA ASP A 219 1.39 20.28 -16.30
C ASP A 219 1.06 21.61 -15.56
N GLU A 220 0.35 22.50 -16.24
CA GLU A 220 -0.06 23.81 -15.71
C GLU A 220 -1.07 23.71 -14.54
N ARG A 221 -1.77 22.56 -14.39
CA ARG A 221 -2.73 22.28 -13.33
C ARG A 221 -2.10 21.52 -12.17
N ASN A 222 -0.77 21.35 -12.15
CA ASN A 222 -0.03 20.49 -11.24
C ASN A 222 -0.44 19.01 -11.30
N GLY A 223 -0.98 18.54 -12.45
CA GLY A 223 -1.23 17.16 -12.78
C GLY A 223 -0.08 16.55 -13.57
N LEU A 224 -0.08 15.24 -13.77
CA LEU A 224 0.88 14.57 -14.66
C LEU A 224 0.60 14.99 -16.10
N ARG A 225 1.64 15.41 -16.83
CA ARG A 225 1.53 15.70 -18.26
C ARG A 225 1.04 14.46 -19.00
N ILE A 226 0.04 14.62 -19.88
CA ILE A 226 -0.64 13.52 -20.54
C ILE A 226 0.31 12.65 -21.39
N GLU A 227 1.33 13.24 -22.00
CA GLU A 227 2.34 12.53 -22.77
C GLU A 227 3.27 11.66 -21.91
N LEU A 228 3.29 11.88 -20.57
CA LEU A 228 4.11 11.12 -19.63
C LEU A 228 3.32 10.02 -18.90
N GLY A 229 1.97 10.07 -18.93
CA GLY A 229 1.12 9.08 -18.30
C GLY A 229 -0.36 9.32 -18.61
N GLU A 230 -0.96 8.43 -19.38
CA GLU A 230 -2.30 8.59 -19.99
C GLU A 230 -3.44 8.62 -18.98
N ASP A 231 -3.29 7.97 -17.84
CA ASP A 231 -4.28 7.94 -16.77
C ASP A 231 -4.14 9.11 -15.77
N GLY A 232 -3.13 9.96 -15.98
CA GLY A 232 -2.84 11.11 -15.13
C GLY A 232 -2.16 10.78 -13.80
N VAL A 233 -1.71 9.53 -13.59
CA VAL A 233 -1.07 9.04 -12.35
C VAL A 233 0.16 8.19 -12.63
N HIS A 234 0.05 7.19 -13.52
CA HIS A 234 1.11 6.23 -13.76
C HIS A 234 1.94 6.62 -15.00
N PRO A 235 3.27 6.73 -14.84
CA PRO A 235 4.14 7.01 -15.96
C PRO A 235 4.09 5.90 -17.03
N ASN A 236 4.06 6.31 -18.28
CA ASN A 236 4.36 5.45 -19.43
C ASN A 236 5.88 5.44 -19.71
N VAL A 237 6.32 4.84 -20.80
CA VAL A 237 7.76 4.79 -21.17
C VAL A 237 8.38 6.19 -21.19
N ALA A 238 7.69 7.18 -21.78
CA ALA A 238 8.20 8.55 -21.83
C ALA A 238 8.31 9.18 -20.42
N GLY A 239 7.38 8.87 -19.54
CA GLY A 239 7.41 9.31 -18.14
C GLY A 239 8.61 8.72 -17.39
N TYR A 240 8.87 7.41 -17.51
CA TYR A 240 10.04 6.80 -16.88
C TYR A 240 11.34 7.32 -17.46
N LEU A 241 11.43 7.59 -18.77
CA LEU A 241 12.61 8.20 -19.39
C LEU A 241 12.93 9.61 -18.86
N VAL A 242 11.95 10.34 -18.33
CA VAL A 242 12.18 11.61 -17.60
C VAL A 242 12.74 11.33 -16.20
N MET A 243 12.27 10.29 -15.52
CA MET A 243 12.68 9.96 -14.16
C MET A 243 14.09 9.35 -14.08
N GLU A 244 14.45 8.51 -15.03
CA GLU A 244 15.68 7.70 -15.02
C GLU A 244 16.98 8.50 -14.87
N PRO A 245 17.26 9.54 -15.65
CA PRO A 245 18.50 10.28 -15.50
C PRO A 245 18.60 11.01 -14.17
N LEU A 246 17.46 11.45 -13.60
CA LEU A 246 17.43 12.13 -12.31
C LEU A 246 17.75 11.16 -11.17
N ILE A 247 17.16 9.97 -11.21
CA ILE A 247 17.39 8.97 -10.16
C ILE A 247 18.79 8.36 -10.27
N GLU A 248 19.30 8.14 -11.47
CA GLU A 248 20.66 7.63 -11.64
C GLU A 248 21.72 8.59 -11.12
N ALA A 249 21.57 9.89 -11.39
CA ALA A 249 22.46 10.91 -10.85
C ALA A 249 22.46 10.93 -9.31
N ALA A 250 21.28 10.76 -8.71
CA ALA A 250 21.12 10.71 -7.24
C ALA A 250 21.76 9.45 -6.65
N ILE A 251 21.51 8.28 -7.24
CA ILE A 251 22.12 7.00 -6.83
C ILE A 251 23.64 7.08 -6.92
N ALA A 252 24.17 7.57 -8.05
CA ALA A 252 25.62 7.73 -8.24
C ALA A 252 26.23 8.65 -7.18
N THR A 253 25.54 9.73 -6.82
CA THR A 253 25.97 10.64 -5.76
C THR A 253 26.07 9.93 -4.41
N GLU A 254 25.06 9.15 -4.03
CA GLU A 254 25.07 8.41 -2.76
C GLU A 254 26.16 7.33 -2.74
N LEU A 255 26.30 6.56 -3.80
CA LEU A 255 27.36 5.55 -3.91
C LEU A 255 28.77 6.17 -3.84
N GLN A 256 28.96 7.35 -4.40
CA GLN A 256 30.24 8.08 -4.29
C GLN A 256 30.49 8.57 -2.86
N LYS A 257 29.46 9.08 -2.16
CA LYS A 257 29.58 9.46 -0.72
C LYS A 257 30.00 8.26 0.13
N ILE A 258 29.43 7.08 -0.11
CA ILE A 258 29.78 5.84 0.61
C ILE A 258 31.26 5.48 0.37
N LYS A 259 31.72 5.48 -0.88
CA LYS A 259 33.11 5.18 -1.23
C LYS A 259 34.10 6.15 -0.59
N ASN A 260 33.75 7.43 -0.52
CA ASN A 260 34.61 8.45 0.09
C ASN A 260 34.72 8.33 1.61
N LYS A 261 33.72 7.73 2.29
CA LYS A 261 33.76 7.47 3.73
C LYS A 261 34.58 6.22 4.12
N GLN A 262 34.81 5.33 3.18
CA GLN A 262 35.57 4.08 3.38
C GLN A 262 37.08 4.24 3.13
N ASN A 263 37.47 5.32 2.42
CA ASN A 263 38.86 5.71 2.18
C ASN A 263 39.34 6.75 3.22
#